data_8bc611cb2529fb1f31afeb62d2212d48
#
_entry.id   8bc611cb2529fb1f31afeb62d2212d48
#
_cell.length_a   1.000
_cell.length_b   1.000
_cell.length_c   1.000
_cell.angle_alpha   90.00
_cell.angle_beta   90.00
_cell.angle_gamma   90.00
#
_symmetry.space_group_name_H-M   'P 1'
#
loop_
_entity.id
_entity.type
_entity.pdbx_description
1 polymer ?
#
loop_
_entity_poly.entity_id
_entity_poly.type
_entity_poly.pdbx_seq_one_letter_code
_entity_poly.pdbx_strand_id
1 'polypeptide(L)'
;MIKDLQEFQSESWEDFRGDIYTTWDSEKYPKLNWKLDKFSHSRKNTLRGLHGDDKTWKLINCVHGKFYLIVADNREDSPTYKDWDWFILSAENRKQVLVPPGCGNGHF
;
A
#
# COMPACT_ATOMS: atom_id res chain seq x y z
N MET A 1 -8.09 3.00 12.84
CA MET A 1 -7.06 2.57 11.87
C MET A 1 -5.76 2.23 12.59
N ILE A 2 -5.02 1.31 12.07
CA ILE A 2 -3.71 0.92 12.60
C ILE A 2 -2.81 2.14 12.72
N LYS A 3 -2.11 2.27 13.85
CA LYS A 3 -1.18 3.37 14.08
C LYS A 3 -0.09 3.41 13.01
N ASP A 4 0.22 4.59 12.50
CA ASP A 4 1.22 4.86 11.46
C ASP A 4 0.90 4.33 10.07
N LEU A 5 -0.22 3.65 9.90
CA LEU A 5 -0.74 3.30 8.59
C LEU A 5 -1.34 4.53 7.95
N GLN A 6 -1.00 4.81 6.70
CA GLN A 6 -1.51 5.97 5.98
C GLN A 6 -2.10 5.58 4.63
N GLU A 7 -3.18 6.23 4.29
CA GLU A 7 -3.84 6.05 3.01
C GLU A 7 -3.67 7.33 2.19
N PHE A 8 -3.30 7.18 0.93
CA PHE A 8 -3.11 8.31 0.03
C PHE A 8 -4.00 8.15 -1.20
N GLN A 9 -4.32 9.28 -1.79
CA GLN A 9 -4.98 9.35 -3.09
C GLN A 9 -4.00 9.99 -4.07
N SER A 10 -3.63 9.24 -5.12
CA SER A 10 -2.73 9.77 -6.15
C SER A 10 -3.38 10.95 -6.88
N GLU A 11 -2.59 11.98 -7.14
CA GLU A 11 -3.01 13.04 -8.03
C GLU A 11 -3.00 12.54 -9.47
N SER A 12 -4.00 12.93 -10.23
CA SER A 12 -4.11 12.51 -11.62
C SER A 12 -4.63 13.64 -12.50
N TRP A 13 -4.24 13.59 -13.75
CA TRP A 13 -4.67 14.56 -14.78
C TRP A 13 -5.13 13.80 -16.00
N GLU A 14 -6.34 14.11 -16.46
CA GLU A 14 -6.95 13.43 -17.59
C GLU A 14 -7.26 14.41 -18.71
N ASP A 15 -7.04 13.99 -19.95
CA ASP A 15 -7.47 14.71 -21.15
C ASP A 15 -7.86 13.68 -22.24
N PHE A 16 -8.07 14.16 -23.46
CA PHE A 16 -8.50 13.27 -24.56
C PHE A 16 -7.47 12.20 -24.92
N ARG A 17 -6.22 12.32 -24.51
CA ARG A 17 -5.17 11.33 -24.78
C ARG A 17 -5.11 10.23 -23.74
N GLY A 18 -5.80 10.40 -22.59
CA GLY A 18 -5.74 9.49 -21.47
C GLY A 18 -5.41 10.25 -20.19
N ASP A 19 -4.67 9.63 -19.30
CA ASP A 19 -4.35 10.23 -18.01
C ASP A 19 -2.91 9.98 -17.58
N ILE A 20 -2.48 10.82 -16.65
CA ILE A 20 -1.18 10.69 -15.97
C ILE A 20 -1.47 10.79 -14.48
N TYR A 21 -0.86 9.96 -13.68
CA TYR A 21 -0.97 10.06 -12.23
C TYR A 21 0.36 9.78 -11.56
N THR A 22 0.54 10.40 -10.39
CA THR A 22 1.77 10.29 -9.61
C THR A 22 1.70 9.09 -8.69
N THR A 23 2.68 8.21 -8.74
CA THR A 23 2.76 7.06 -7.84
C THR A 23 3.67 7.34 -6.64
N TRP A 24 4.59 8.26 -6.76
CA TRP A 24 5.45 8.69 -5.66
C TRP A 24 6.04 10.07 -5.94
N ASP A 25 6.13 10.88 -4.86
CA ASP A 25 6.61 12.25 -4.91
C ASP A 25 7.36 12.53 -3.60
N SER A 26 8.60 12.98 -3.70
CA SER A 26 9.45 13.20 -2.53
C SER A 26 8.92 14.28 -1.57
N GLU A 27 8.08 15.17 -2.04
CA GLU A 27 7.53 16.26 -1.22
C GLU A 27 6.23 15.87 -0.52
N LYS A 28 5.46 14.97 -1.11
CA LYS A 28 4.12 14.62 -0.66
C LYS A 28 4.08 13.46 0.34
N TYR A 29 5.03 12.57 0.24
CA TYR A 29 5.08 11.36 1.07
C TYR A 29 6.12 11.51 2.18
N PRO A 30 6.02 10.71 3.26
CA PRO A 30 7.00 10.76 4.34
C PRO A 30 8.42 10.60 3.84
N LYS A 31 9.34 11.34 4.43
CA LYS A 31 10.77 11.26 4.08
C LYS A 31 11.37 10.02 4.71
N LEU A 32 11.30 8.94 3.97
CA LEU A 32 11.87 7.65 4.33
C LEU A 32 13.02 7.33 3.40
N ASN A 33 13.86 6.41 3.83
CA ASN A 33 14.99 5.97 3.01
C ASN A 33 14.50 4.91 2.01
N TRP A 34 13.84 5.36 0.95
CA TRP A 34 13.31 4.50 -0.09
C TRP A 34 14.45 3.86 -0.88
N LYS A 35 14.49 2.53 -0.92
CA LYS A 35 15.62 1.80 -1.49
C LYS A 35 15.26 0.93 -2.68
N LEU A 36 14.02 0.49 -2.79
CA LEU A 36 13.63 -0.52 -3.74
C LEU A 36 12.24 -0.24 -4.27
N ASP A 37 12.10 -0.35 -5.58
CA ASP A 37 10.81 -0.30 -6.26
C ASP A 37 10.66 -1.59 -7.05
N LYS A 38 9.52 -2.26 -6.89
CA LYS A 38 9.27 -3.50 -7.63
C LYS A 38 7.80 -3.68 -7.93
N PHE A 39 7.52 -4.43 -8.99
CA PHE A 39 6.18 -4.82 -9.37
C PHE A 39 5.95 -6.28 -9.00
N SER A 40 4.75 -6.56 -8.50
CA SER A 40 4.26 -7.91 -8.30
C SER A 40 3.17 -8.18 -9.33
N HIS A 41 3.32 -9.24 -10.08
CA HIS A 41 2.32 -9.65 -11.05
C HIS A 41 1.68 -10.94 -10.56
N SER A 42 0.39 -10.89 -10.24
CA SER A 42 -0.34 -12.02 -9.70
C SER A 42 -1.37 -12.53 -10.68
N ARG A 43 -1.48 -13.85 -10.76
CA ARG A 43 -2.55 -14.50 -11.52
C ARG A 43 -3.87 -14.34 -10.77
N LYS A 44 -4.97 -14.40 -11.50
CA LYS A 44 -6.31 -14.35 -10.91
C LYS A 44 -6.45 -15.43 -9.81
N ASN A 45 -7.13 -15.05 -8.73
CA ASN A 45 -7.40 -15.92 -7.58
C ASN A 45 -6.15 -16.33 -6.80
N THR A 46 -5.08 -15.53 -6.86
CA THR A 46 -3.88 -15.75 -6.06
C THR A 46 -3.98 -14.98 -4.77
N LEU A 47 -3.77 -15.66 -3.66
CA LEU A 47 -3.63 -15.04 -2.34
C LEU A 47 -2.14 -14.98 -1.99
N ARG A 48 -1.65 -13.78 -1.66
CA ARG A 48 -0.29 -13.58 -1.15
C ARG A 48 -0.39 -13.00 0.25
N GLY A 49 0.39 -13.51 1.15
CA GLY A 49 0.45 -12.93 2.48
C GLY A 49 0.45 -13.96 3.58
N LEU A 50 0.41 -13.55 4.86
CA LEU A 50 0.75 -12.18 5.24
C LEU A 50 2.26 -12.08 5.41
N HIS A 51 2.86 -11.02 4.86
CA HIS A 51 4.31 -10.82 4.93
C HIS A 51 4.61 -9.50 5.60
N GLY A 52 5.70 -9.44 6.33
CA GLY A 52 6.17 -8.23 6.95
C GLY A 52 7.45 -8.48 7.72
N ASP A 53 8.13 -7.40 8.05
CA ASP A 53 9.30 -7.42 8.91
C ASP A 53 9.28 -6.18 9.81
N ASP A 54 10.25 -6.04 10.67
CA ASP A 54 10.30 -4.96 11.65
C ASP A 54 11.10 -3.75 11.19
N LYS A 55 11.49 -3.68 9.92
CA LYS A 55 12.38 -2.63 9.39
C LYS A 55 11.85 -1.92 8.16
N THR A 56 10.96 -2.54 7.41
CA THR A 56 10.59 -2.08 6.07
C THR A 56 9.27 -1.35 6.07
N TRP A 57 9.28 -0.13 5.54
CA TRP A 57 8.08 0.58 5.13
C TRP A 57 7.72 0.18 3.71
N LYS A 58 6.44 0.05 3.41
CA LYS A 58 5.98 -0.32 2.08
C LYS A 58 4.89 0.63 1.62
N LEU A 59 5.11 1.27 0.48
CA LEU A 59 4.07 2.04 -0.19
C LEU A 59 3.46 1.16 -1.28
N ILE A 60 2.21 0.78 -1.11
CA ILE A 60 1.54 -0.20 -1.96
C ILE A 60 0.59 0.51 -2.92
N ASN A 61 0.73 0.20 -4.18
CA ASN A 61 -0.07 0.74 -5.28
C ASN A 61 -0.68 -0.40 -6.09
N CYS A 62 -1.80 -0.15 -6.73
CA CYS A 62 -2.36 -1.03 -7.76
C CYS A 62 -2.31 -0.29 -9.09
N VAL A 63 -1.47 -0.75 -10.01
CA VAL A 63 -1.31 -0.10 -11.32
C VAL A 63 -2.11 -0.77 -12.43
N HIS A 64 -2.61 -1.99 -12.19
CA HIS A 64 -3.46 -2.71 -13.12
C HIS A 64 -4.42 -3.61 -12.37
N GLY A 65 -5.68 -3.59 -12.73
CA GLY A 65 -6.68 -4.43 -12.10
C GLY A 65 -7.11 -3.91 -10.73
N LYS A 66 -7.36 -4.85 -9.83
CA LYS A 66 -7.89 -4.58 -8.50
C LYS A 66 -7.51 -5.71 -7.56
N PHE A 67 -7.21 -5.38 -6.30
CA PHE A 67 -7.01 -6.39 -5.27
C PHE A 67 -7.47 -5.88 -3.90
N TYR A 68 -7.74 -6.82 -3.02
CA TYR A 68 -7.97 -6.54 -1.60
C TYR A 68 -6.63 -6.57 -0.89
N LEU A 69 -6.34 -5.53 -0.14
CA LEU A 69 -5.17 -5.44 0.72
C LEU A 69 -5.61 -5.60 2.16
N ILE A 70 -4.95 -6.50 2.88
CA ILE A 70 -5.16 -6.68 4.31
C ILE A 70 -3.86 -6.33 5.02
N VAL A 71 -3.97 -5.55 6.10
CA VAL A 71 -2.85 -5.18 6.94
C VAL A 71 -3.19 -5.53 8.37
N ALA A 72 -2.27 -6.20 9.05
CA ALA A 72 -2.42 -6.58 10.45
C ALA A 72 -1.28 -6.01 11.28
N ASP A 73 -1.60 -5.39 12.41
CA ASP A 73 -0.60 -4.83 13.31
C ASP A 73 -0.06 -5.93 14.22
N ASN A 74 1.20 -6.30 14.02
CA ASN A 74 1.88 -7.33 14.80
C ASN A 74 2.91 -6.74 15.78
N ARG A 75 2.82 -5.45 16.06
CA ARG A 75 3.72 -4.77 17.00
C ARG A 75 3.16 -4.85 18.41
N GLU A 76 3.77 -5.64 19.28
CA GLU A 76 3.28 -5.90 20.63
C GLU A 76 3.14 -4.64 21.49
N ASP A 77 3.99 -3.62 21.25
CA ASP A 77 3.97 -2.35 21.97
C ASP A 77 3.07 -1.29 21.35
N SER A 78 2.40 -1.60 20.26
CA SER A 78 1.51 -0.68 19.57
C SER A 78 0.15 -0.60 20.26
N PRO A 79 -0.47 0.60 20.34
CA PRO A 79 -1.84 0.72 20.85
C PRO A 79 -2.87 0.02 19.97
N THR A 80 -2.51 -0.32 18.74
CA THR A 80 -3.38 -1.03 17.80
C THR A 80 -2.93 -2.47 17.58
N TYR A 81 -2.16 -3.04 18.49
CA TYR A 81 -1.69 -4.43 18.41
C TYR A 81 -2.87 -5.39 18.19
N LYS A 82 -2.72 -6.29 17.23
CA LYS A 82 -3.71 -7.26 16.76
C LYS A 82 -4.89 -6.67 15.97
N ASP A 83 -4.94 -5.36 15.79
CA ASP A 83 -5.91 -4.77 14.88
C ASP A 83 -5.54 -5.10 13.43
N TRP A 84 -6.56 -5.11 12.59
CA TRP A 84 -6.35 -5.28 11.16
C TRP A 84 -7.28 -4.34 10.40
N ASP A 85 -6.81 -3.92 9.23
CA ASP A 85 -7.55 -3.09 8.30
C ASP A 85 -7.50 -3.72 6.90
N TRP A 86 -8.48 -3.39 6.08
CA TRP A 86 -8.49 -3.86 4.71
C TRP A 86 -8.89 -2.74 3.76
N PHE A 87 -8.38 -2.82 2.54
CA PHE A 87 -8.55 -1.80 1.54
C PHE A 87 -8.78 -2.44 0.19
N ILE A 88 -9.51 -1.73 -0.68
CA ILE A 88 -9.60 -2.11 -2.08
C ILE A 88 -8.73 -1.12 -2.85
N LEU A 89 -7.69 -1.64 -3.50
CA LEU A 89 -6.81 -0.85 -4.36
C LEU A 89 -7.05 -1.26 -5.80
N SER A 90 -7.18 -0.27 -6.67
CA SER A 90 -7.43 -0.52 -8.09
C SER A 90 -6.74 0.51 -8.96
N ALA A 91 -6.58 0.17 -10.24
CA ALA A 91 -6.09 1.12 -11.23
C ALA A 91 -7.03 2.32 -11.38
N GLU A 92 -8.34 2.12 -11.13
CA GLU A 92 -9.32 3.20 -11.24
C GLU A 92 -9.30 4.12 -10.02
N ASN A 93 -9.27 3.56 -8.80
CA ASN A 93 -9.36 4.41 -7.60
C ASN A 93 -8.04 5.05 -7.20
N ARG A 94 -6.92 4.50 -7.65
CA ARG A 94 -5.57 5.02 -7.44
C ARG A 94 -5.23 5.31 -5.99
N LYS A 95 -5.79 4.52 -5.10
CA LYS A 95 -5.45 4.58 -3.68
C LYS A 95 -4.10 3.94 -3.42
N GLN A 96 -3.40 4.48 -2.45
CA GLN A 96 -2.12 3.96 -2.01
C GLN A 96 -2.16 3.78 -0.51
N VAL A 97 -1.48 2.76 -0.02
CA VAL A 97 -1.40 2.49 1.42
C VAL A 97 0.07 2.40 1.81
N LEU A 98 0.45 3.18 2.81
CA LEU A 98 1.77 3.11 3.40
C LEU A 98 1.69 2.24 4.65
N VAL A 99 2.37 1.10 4.61
CA VAL A 99 2.39 0.11 5.69
C VAL A 99 3.65 0.30 6.51
N PRO A 100 3.54 0.56 7.82
CA PRO A 100 4.72 0.73 8.68
C PRO A 100 5.41 -0.60 8.96
N PRO A 101 6.70 -0.53 9.41
CA PRO A 101 7.38 -1.74 9.89
C PRO A 101 6.62 -2.38 11.03
N GLY A 102 6.70 -3.69 11.14
CA GLY A 102 6.04 -4.47 12.19
C GLY A 102 4.60 -4.85 11.86
N CYS A 103 4.08 -4.41 10.73
CA CYS A 103 2.77 -4.83 10.25
C CYS A 103 2.92 -5.84 9.12
N GLY A 104 2.09 -6.88 9.14
CA GLY A 104 2.00 -7.82 8.05
C GLY A 104 1.02 -7.33 7.00
N ASN A 105 1.28 -7.61 5.75
CA ASN A 105 0.36 -7.29 4.66
C ASN A 105 0.19 -8.47 3.71
N GLY A 106 -0.98 -8.58 3.16
CA GLY A 106 -1.30 -9.58 2.17
C GLY A 106 -2.34 -9.04 1.20
N HIS A 107 -2.50 -9.72 0.07
CA HIS A 107 -3.47 -9.29 -0.92
C HIS A 107 -4.05 -10.44 -1.72
N PHE A 108 -5.24 -10.18 -2.22
CA PHE A 108 -6.00 -11.17 -2.97
C PHE A 108 -6.73 -10.53 -4.13
#